data_1a6e79b0ce7608d8fc45de5ac6868d87
#
_entry.id   1a6e79b0ce7608d8fc45de5ac6868d87
#
_cell.length_a   1.000
_cell.length_b   1.000
_cell.length_c   1.000
_cell.angle_alpha   90.00
_cell.angle_beta   90.00
_cell.angle_gamma   90.00
#
_symmetry.space_group_name_H-M   'P 1'
#
loop_
_entity.id
_entity.type
_entity.pdbx_description
1 polymer ?
#
loop_
_entity_poly.entity_id
_entity_poly.type
_entity_poly.pdbx_seq_one_letter_code
_entity_poly.pdbx_strand_id
1 'polypeptide(L)'
;DDNFMSDFNLKIESVMEKEWKPTQYEFIDRKEFEVKKNDPSYSFLLTTTVTYEKDKTKARYTYLSFLMGKEKVKVNSMPDLISIPLAYASVQDQKYVYKMSAFIRFIQKHVELMKEQPKLISKTPLMYYNKNIKSLVGKTLYLVKEDLEKKMQTEAAVAKVYPHKFKFVTEKEISEAIDKGEKDVVFLHKVGPEVAKYN
;
A
#
# COMPACT_ATOMS: atom_id res chain seq x y z
N ASP A 1 -6.22 14.91 4.79
CA ASP A 1 -5.19 15.58 5.58
C ASP A 1 -5.29 17.08 5.32
N ASP A 2 -5.53 17.88 6.38
CA ASP A 2 -5.70 19.34 6.24
C ASP A 2 -4.37 20.05 5.91
N ASN A 3 -3.26 19.31 5.84
CA ASN A 3 -1.95 19.85 5.45
C ASN A 3 -1.73 19.65 3.96
N PHE A 4 -2.19 20.63 3.17
CA PHE A 4 -2.08 20.66 1.71
C PHE A 4 -0.62 20.50 1.18
N MET A 5 0.37 20.73 2.02
CA MET A 5 1.81 20.70 1.69
C MET A 5 2.52 19.45 2.24
N SER A 6 1.80 18.40 2.66
CA SER A 6 2.47 17.18 3.11
C SER A 6 3.15 16.47 1.94
N ASP A 7 4.26 15.80 2.20
CA ASP A 7 4.96 14.98 1.19
C ASP A 7 4.04 13.93 0.58
N PHE A 8 3.09 13.42 1.38
CA PHE A 8 2.07 12.49 0.91
C PHE A 8 1.17 13.13 -0.15
N ASN A 9 0.59 14.31 0.13
CA ASN A 9 -0.34 14.97 -0.80
C ASN A 9 0.35 15.33 -2.11
N LEU A 10 1.53 15.93 -2.06
CA LEU A 10 2.30 16.26 -3.27
C LEU A 10 2.63 15.01 -4.09
N LYS A 11 3.01 13.92 -3.41
CA LYS A 11 3.35 12.67 -4.09
C LYS A 11 2.13 11.99 -4.69
N ILE A 12 0.99 11.94 -3.97
CA ILE A 12 -0.22 11.28 -4.49
C ILE A 12 -0.78 12.01 -5.71
N GLU A 13 -0.79 13.34 -5.72
CA GLU A 13 -1.20 14.14 -6.88
C GLU A 13 -0.39 13.79 -8.12
N SER A 14 0.94 13.89 -8.01
CA SER A 14 1.86 13.55 -9.11
C SER A 14 1.70 12.11 -9.60
N VAL A 15 1.51 11.16 -8.68
CA VAL A 15 1.35 9.74 -9.03
C VAL A 15 0.00 9.47 -9.67
N MET A 16 -1.08 10.07 -9.20
CA MET A 16 -2.40 9.91 -9.80
C MET A 16 -2.43 10.43 -11.24
N GLU A 17 -1.85 11.60 -11.49
CA GLU A 17 -1.73 12.16 -12.83
C GLU A 17 -0.96 11.23 -13.79
N LYS A 18 0.13 10.63 -13.31
CA LYS A 18 0.99 9.75 -14.11
C LYS A 18 0.36 8.37 -14.33
N GLU A 19 -0.22 7.77 -13.30
CA GLU A 19 -0.50 6.33 -13.25
C GLU A 19 -1.98 5.97 -13.38
N TRP A 20 -2.91 6.80 -12.86
CA TRP A 20 -4.32 6.42 -12.78
C TRP A 20 -5.03 6.54 -14.13
N LYS A 21 -5.63 5.45 -14.59
CA LYS A 21 -6.31 5.37 -15.90
C LYS A 21 -7.73 4.76 -15.86
N PRO A 22 -8.17 4.06 -14.81
CA PRO A 22 -9.42 3.31 -14.86
C PRO A 22 -10.67 4.15 -14.95
N THR A 23 -10.64 5.37 -14.40
CA THR A 23 -11.77 6.30 -14.33
C THR A 23 -11.27 7.74 -14.32
N GLN A 24 -12.15 8.68 -14.59
CA GLN A 24 -11.91 10.09 -14.25
C GLN A 24 -11.79 10.22 -12.73
N TYR A 25 -11.03 11.20 -12.27
CA TYR A 25 -10.85 11.49 -10.84
C TYR A 25 -10.75 13.00 -10.62
N GLU A 26 -10.99 13.41 -9.39
CA GLU A 26 -10.80 14.78 -8.90
C GLU A 26 -10.23 14.74 -7.50
N PHE A 27 -9.48 15.76 -7.10
CA PHE A 27 -9.08 15.97 -5.73
C PHE A 27 -10.16 16.80 -5.04
N ILE A 28 -10.64 16.33 -3.91
CA ILE A 28 -11.72 16.94 -3.16
C ILE A 28 -11.29 17.24 -1.72
N ASP A 29 -11.87 18.26 -1.13
CA ASP A 29 -11.68 18.55 0.27
C ASP A 29 -12.58 17.68 1.18
N ARG A 30 -12.39 17.83 2.49
CA ARG A 30 -13.15 17.09 3.49
C ARG A 30 -14.65 17.39 3.45
N LYS A 31 -15.05 18.63 3.13
CA LYS A 31 -16.47 19.00 3.08
C LYS A 31 -17.15 18.34 1.89
N GLU A 32 -16.52 18.38 0.75
CA GLU A 32 -17.00 17.69 -0.45
C GLU A 32 -17.06 16.19 -0.25
N PHE A 33 -16.04 15.59 0.40
CA PHE A 33 -16.05 14.18 0.75
C PHE A 33 -17.25 13.80 1.62
N GLU A 34 -17.57 14.57 2.66
CA GLU A 34 -18.69 14.28 3.56
C GLU A 34 -20.05 14.28 2.83
N VAL A 35 -20.16 15.02 1.74
CA VAL A 35 -21.36 15.03 0.88
C VAL A 35 -21.32 13.83 -0.08
N LYS A 36 -20.26 13.70 -0.88
CA LYS A 36 -20.13 12.73 -1.96
C LYS A 36 -20.04 11.28 -1.47
N LYS A 37 -19.52 11.04 -0.25
CA LYS A 37 -19.38 9.69 0.30
C LYS A 37 -20.70 8.92 0.45
N ASN A 38 -21.84 9.63 0.44
CA ASN A 38 -23.16 9.02 0.54
C ASN A 38 -23.68 8.46 -0.80
N ASP A 39 -23.00 8.76 -1.90
CA ASP A 39 -23.39 8.31 -3.24
C ASP A 39 -22.53 7.10 -3.66
N PRO A 40 -23.14 5.93 -3.90
CA PRO A 40 -22.41 4.71 -4.30
C PRO A 40 -21.83 4.76 -5.72
N SER A 41 -22.12 5.79 -6.51
CA SER A 41 -21.48 6.00 -7.82
C SER A 41 -20.04 6.49 -7.71
N TYR A 42 -19.64 7.03 -6.54
CA TYR A 42 -18.28 7.47 -6.28
C TYR A 42 -17.45 6.39 -5.56
N SER A 43 -16.18 6.39 -5.86
CA SER A 43 -15.15 5.68 -5.07
C SER A 43 -14.08 6.66 -4.62
N PHE A 44 -13.53 6.42 -3.44
CA PHE A 44 -12.62 7.35 -2.78
C PHE A 44 -11.29 6.68 -2.46
N LEU A 45 -10.21 7.30 -2.86
CA LEU A 45 -8.87 6.94 -2.43
C LEU A 45 -8.45 7.89 -1.31
N LEU A 46 -8.24 7.35 -0.12
CA LEU A 46 -7.91 8.14 1.07
C LEU A 46 -7.06 7.34 2.06
N THR A 47 -6.41 8.05 2.97
CA THR A 47 -5.76 7.40 4.10
C THR A 47 -6.76 7.13 5.21
N THR A 48 -6.69 5.94 5.78
CA THR A 48 -7.48 5.54 6.96
C THR A 48 -6.58 5.08 8.08
N THR A 49 -7.04 5.24 9.33
CA THR A 49 -6.33 4.70 10.49
C THR A 49 -7.09 3.50 11.03
N VAL A 50 -6.40 2.37 11.17
CA VAL A 50 -6.94 1.11 11.64
C VAL A 50 -6.25 0.69 12.93
N THR A 51 -7.04 0.19 13.90
CA THR A 51 -6.55 -0.48 15.10
C THR A 51 -7.23 -1.85 15.18
N TYR A 52 -6.44 -2.90 15.34
CA TYR A 52 -7.00 -4.24 15.46
C TYR A 52 -7.39 -4.54 16.90
N GLU A 53 -8.62 -4.97 17.13
CA GLU A 53 -9.16 -5.25 18.46
C GLU A 53 -8.36 -6.32 19.21
N LYS A 54 -7.89 -7.34 18.49
CA LYS A 54 -7.12 -8.46 19.03
C LYS A 54 -5.63 -8.16 19.20
N ASP A 55 -5.16 -7.04 18.69
CA ASP A 55 -3.76 -6.63 18.88
C ASP A 55 -3.57 -6.06 20.29
N LYS A 56 -2.81 -6.79 21.10
CA LYS A 56 -2.51 -6.39 22.49
C LYS A 56 -1.72 -5.09 22.56
N THR A 57 -0.96 -4.75 21.54
CA THR A 57 -0.17 -3.51 21.47
C THR A 57 -1.03 -2.29 21.17
N LYS A 58 -2.25 -2.50 20.67
CA LYS A 58 -3.16 -1.43 20.22
C LYS A 58 -2.49 -0.49 19.21
N ALA A 59 -1.57 -1.02 18.41
CA ALA A 59 -0.89 -0.25 17.39
C ALA A 59 -1.90 0.30 16.39
N ARG A 60 -1.65 1.54 15.97
CA ARG A 60 -2.44 2.23 14.95
C ARG A 60 -1.68 2.15 13.64
N TYR A 61 -2.39 1.74 12.60
CA TYR A 61 -1.84 1.58 11.25
C TYR A 61 -2.46 2.59 10.31
N THR A 62 -1.66 3.19 9.45
CA THR A 62 -2.11 3.99 8.31
C THR A 62 -2.27 3.09 7.10
N TYR A 63 -3.43 3.16 6.45
CA TYR A 63 -3.75 2.46 5.22
C TYR A 63 -4.02 3.45 4.09
N LEU A 64 -3.65 3.08 2.89
CA LEU A 64 -4.20 3.66 1.67
C LEU A 64 -5.42 2.82 1.29
N SER A 65 -6.60 3.40 1.46
CA SER A 65 -7.87 2.70 1.28
C SER A 65 -8.61 3.21 0.06
N PHE A 66 -9.10 2.29 -0.76
CA PHE A 66 -9.99 2.58 -1.87
C PHE A 66 -11.38 2.08 -1.53
N LEU A 67 -12.27 3.02 -1.17
CA LEU A 67 -13.57 2.77 -0.61
C LEU A 67 -14.67 3.20 -1.58
N MET A 68 -15.79 2.49 -1.61
CA MET A 68 -16.98 2.88 -2.36
C MET A 68 -17.94 3.69 -1.49
N GLY A 69 -18.57 4.71 -2.05
CA GLY A 69 -19.59 5.49 -1.40
C GLY A 69 -20.75 4.63 -0.90
N LYS A 70 -21.35 5.01 0.21
CA LYS A 70 -22.53 4.34 0.78
C LYS A 70 -23.32 5.32 1.65
N GLU A 71 -24.62 5.33 1.42
CA GLU A 71 -25.54 6.23 2.14
C GLU A 71 -25.51 6.00 3.66
N LYS A 72 -25.43 7.10 4.41
CA LYS A 72 -25.59 7.14 5.86
C LYS A 72 -24.64 6.26 6.68
N VAL A 73 -23.41 6.05 6.21
CA VAL A 73 -22.41 5.30 6.98
C VAL A 73 -21.21 6.16 7.37
N LYS A 74 -20.49 5.71 8.37
CA LYS A 74 -19.16 6.24 8.71
C LYS A 74 -18.12 5.67 7.77
N VAL A 75 -16.96 6.32 7.62
CA VAL A 75 -15.86 5.88 6.75
C VAL A 75 -15.46 4.42 6.99
N ASN A 76 -15.36 4.01 8.25
CA ASN A 76 -15.01 2.63 8.61
C ASN A 76 -16.11 1.58 8.31
N SER A 77 -17.26 2.01 7.81
CA SER A 77 -18.37 1.13 7.39
C SER A 77 -18.67 1.25 5.90
N MET A 78 -17.89 2.03 5.17
CA MET A 78 -17.95 2.07 3.70
C MET A 78 -17.43 0.74 3.13
N PRO A 79 -17.97 0.28 1.99
CA PRO A 79 -17.44 -0.91 1.34
C PRO A 79 -15.97 -0.73 0.96
N ASP A 80 -15.13 -1.60 1.47
CA ASP A 80 -13.69 -1.63 1.18
C ASP A 80 -13.45 -2.42 -0.10
N LEU A 81 -13.04 -1.73 -1.15
CA LEU A 81 -12.65 -2.34 -2.41
C LEU A 81 -11.25 -2.93 -2.30
N ILE A 82 -10.33 -2.19 -1.73
CA ILE A 82 -9.00 -2.66 -1.32
C ILE A 82 -8.34 -1.65 -0.39
N SER A 83 -7.65 -2.15 0.64
CA SER A 83 -6.83 -1.35 1.54
C SER A 83 -5.42 -1.91 1.63
N ILE A 84 -4.43 -1.05 1.42
CA ILE A 84 -2.99 -1.38 1.50
C ILE A 84 -2.44 -0.78 2.78
N PRO A 85 -1.88 -1.57 3.70
CA PRO A 85 -1.21 -1.02 4.86
C PRO A 85 0.05 -0.26 4.43
N LEU A 86 0.21 0.98 4.86
CA LEU A 86 1.38 1.80 4.53
C LEU A 86 2.45 1.69 5.62
N ALA A 87 2.09 1.97 6.85
CA ALA A 87 2.99 1.97 8.00
C ALA A 87 2.21 2.04 9.32
N TYR A 88 2.91 2.04 10.44
CA TYR A 88 2.35 2.52 11.70
C TYR A 88 2.03 4.02 11.60
N ALA A 89 0.97 4.46 12.27
CA ALA A 89 0.53 5.85 12.22
C ALA A 89 1.52 6.87 12.80
N SER A 90 2.56 6.39 13.50
CA SER A 90 3.67 7.21 14.00
C SER A 90 4.85 7.33 13.04
N VAL A 91 4.83 6.59 11.93
CA VAL A 91 5.91 6.59 10.93
C VAL A 91 5.71 7.76 9.98
N GLN A 92 6.79 8.48 9.70
CA GLN A 92 6.77 9.60 8.77
C GLN A 92 6.50 9.16 7.33
N ASP A 93 5.81 9.99 6.56
CA ASP A 93 5.37 9.68 5.20
C ASP A 93 6.52 9.35 4.25
N GLN A 94 7.69 9.98 4.42
CA GLN A 94 8.90 9.73 3.63
C GLN A 94 9.29 8.26 3.58
N LYS A 95 8.95 7.49 4.61
CA LYS A 95 9.31 6.06 4.70
C LYS A 95 8.53 5.15 3.75
N TYR A 96 7.44 5.63 3.17
CA TYR A 96 6.63 4.83 2.25
C TYR A 96 6.18 5.56 0.97
N VAL A 97 6.19 6.91 0.93
CA VAL A 97 5.70 7.65 -0.25
C VAL A 97 6.49 7.36 -1.52
N TYR A 98 7.76 6.98 -1.42
CA TYR A 98 8.56 6.60 -2.58
C TYR A 98 8.04 5.32 -3.30
N LYS A 99 7.19 4.53 -2.64
CA LYS A 99 6.53 3.34 -3.19
C LYS A 99 5.15 3.64 -3.78
N MET A 100 4.67 4.88 -3.74
CA MET A 100 3.28 5.25 -4.05
C MET A 100 2.85 4.83 -5.45
N SER A 101 3.72 4.98 -6.46
CA SER A 101 3.41 4.51 -7.83
C SER A 101 3.11 3.01 -7.88
N ALA A 102 3.82 2.19 -7.11
CA ALA A 102 3.54 0.76 -7.03
C ALA A 102 2.19 0.47 -6.36
N PHE A 103 1.84 1.21 -5.31
CA PHE A 103 0.55 1.05 -4.64
C PHE A 103 -0.62 1.45 -5.54
N ILE A 104 -0.52 2.56 -6.24
CA ILE A 104 -1.56 3.01 -7.18
C ILE A 104 -1.73 2.02 -8.33
N ARG A 105 -0.63 1.55 -8.93
CA ARG A 105 -0.68 0.51 -9.96
C ARG A 105 -1.30 -0.80 -9.45
N PHE A 106 -1.04 -1.16 -8.20
CA PHE A 106 -1.64 -2.34 -7.58
C PHE A 106 -3.16 -2.17 -7.39
N ILE A 107 -3.61 -1.03 -6.84
CA ILE A 107 -5.03 -0.71 -6.70
C ILE A 107 -5.73 -0.73 -8.07
N GLN A 108 -5.14 -0.09 -9.07
CA GLN A 108 -5.68 -0.07 -10.42
C GLN A 108 -5.88 -1.48 -10.99
N LYS A 109 -4.86 -2.33 -10.92
CA LYS A 109 -4.94 -3.72 -11.37
C LYS A 109 -5.98 -4.53 -10.59
N HIS A 110 -6.10 -4.26 -9.29
CA HIS A 110 -7.11 -4.91 -8.46
C HIS A 110 -8.53 -4.52 -8.88
N VAL A 111 -8.77 -3.23 -9.15
CA VAL A 111 -10.06 -2.73 -9.66
C VAL A 111 -10.40 -3.33 -11.01
N GLU A 112 -9.44 -3.42 -11.93
CA GLU A 112 -9.61 -4.08 -13.22
C GLU A 112 -9.99 -5.55 -13.04
N LEU A 113 -9.27 -6.26 -12.17
CA LEU A 113 -9.55 -7.66 -11.86
C LEU A 113 -10.94 -7.86 -11.21
N MET A 114 -11.36 -6.94 -10.34
CA MET A 114 -12.71 -6.96 -9.75
C MET A 114 -13.82 -6.80 -10.82
N LYS A 115 -13.58 -5.96 -11.82
CA LYS A 115 -14.53 -5.77 -12.93
C LYS A 115 -14.62 -7.01 -13.80
N GLU A 116 -13.49 -7.62 -14.11
CA GLU A 116 -13.43 -8.79 -15.00
C GLU A 116 -13.90 -10.09 -14.30
N GLN A 117 -13.54 -10.26 -13.05
CA GLN A 117 -13.73 -11.48 -12.28
C GLN A 117 -14.23 -11.24 -10.85
N PRO A 118 -15.41 -10.66 -10.67
CA PRO A 118 -15.91 -10.25 -9.36
C PRO A 118 -16.03 -11.40 -8.35
N LYS A 119 -16.26 -12.63 -8.83
CA LYS A 119 -16.38 -13.83 -7.98
C LYS A 119 -15.04 -14.29 -7.36
N LEU A 120 -13.91 -13.99 -7.99
CA LEU A 120 -12.60 -14.40 -7.48
C LEU A 120 -12.17 -13.59 -6.26
N ILE A 121 -12.64 -12.37 -6.17
CA ILE A 121 -12.12 -11.39 -5.21
C ILE A 121 -13.09 -11.16 -4.05
N SER A 122 -14.40 -11.32 -4.27
CA SER A 122 -15.44 -10.97 -3.29
C SER A 122 -15.35 -11.73 -1.97
N LYS A 123 -14.72 -12.91 -1.91
CA LYS A 123 -14.68 -13.73 -0.69
C LYS A 123 -13.32 -13.79 -0.02
N THR A 124 -12.21 -13.80 -0.77
CA THR A 124 -10.86 -13.98 -0.21
C THR A 124 -9.77 -13.41 -1.12
N PRO A 125 -9.62 -12.07 -1.22
CA PRO A 125 -8.61 -11.46 -2.09
C PRO A 125 -7.19 -11.95 -1.78
N LEU A 126 -6.87 -12.17 -0.51
CA LEU A 126 -5.57 -12.70 -0.09
C LEU A 126 -5.27 -14.10 -0.68
N MET A 127 -6.27 -14.96 -0.82
CA MET A 127 -6.05 -16.28 -1.44
C MET A 127 -5.66 -16.17 -2.91
N TYR A 128 -6.24 -15.23 -3.64
CA TYR A 128 -5.88 -14.97 -5.02
C TYR A 128 -4.41 -14.57 -5.13
N TYR A 129 -3.97 -13.58 -4.35
CA TYR A 129 -2.59 -13.11 -4.37
C TYR A 129 -1.60 -14.17 -3.86
N ASN A 130 -1.95 -14.92 -2.82
CA ASN A 130 -1.10 -15.97 -2.27
C ASN A 130 -0.86 -17.14 -3.26
N LYS A 131 -1.82 -17.46 -4.12
CA LYS A 131 -1.62 -18.46 -5.18
C LYS A 131 -0.53 -18.05 -6.18
N ASN A 132 -0.36 -16.75 -6.38
CA ASN A 132 0.60 -16.20 -7.33
C ASN A 132 2.01 -16.00 -6.74
N ILE A 133 2.23 -16.33 -5.46
CA ILE A 133 3.52 -16.11 -4.79
C ILE A 133 4.67 -16.85 -5.48
N LYS A 134 4.39 -17.99 -6.13
CA LYS A 134 5.39 -18.74 -6.90
C LYS A 134 5.98 -17.94 -8.07
N SER A 135 5.27 -16.95 -8.59
CA SER A 135 5.78 -16.06 -9.66
C SER A 135 6.93 -15.15 -9.21
N LEU A 136 7.15 -15.06 -7.89
CA LEU A 136 8.26 -14.29 -7.30
C LEU A 136 9.59 -15.05 -7.40
N VAL A 137 9.52 -16.38 -7.56
CA VAL A 137 10.69 -17.28 -7.64
C VAL A 137 11.50 -16.93 -8.86
N GLY A 138 12.33 -16.36 -9.15
CA GLY A 138 13.06 -15.93 -10.36
C GLY A 138 13.31 -14.45 -10.42
N LYS A 139 12.58 -13.70 -9.60
CA LYS A 139 12.76 -12.26 -9.46
C LYS A 139 13.81 -11.93 -8.40
N THR A 140 14.37 -10.74 -8.45
CA THR A 140 15.31 -10.26 -7.46
C THR A 140 14.54 -9.47 -6.36
N LEU A 141 14.63 -9.93 -5.12
CA LEU A 141 14.04 -9.24 -3.98
C LEU A 141 14.95 -8.09 -3.54
N TYR A 142 14.46 -6.87 -3.62
CA TYR A 142 15.11 -5.67 -3.12
C TYR A 142 14.77 -5.45 -1.65
N LEU A 143 15.79 -5.27 -0.83
CA LEU A 143 15.70 -5.12 0.62
C LEU A 143 16.43 -3.83 1.04
N VAL A 144 15.72 -2.95 1.73
CA VAL A 144 16.36 -1.85 2.45
C VAL A 144 16.91 -2.41 3.75
N LYS A 145 18.24 -2.36 3.92
CA LYS A 145 18.94 -3.01 5.02
C LYS A 145 18.45 -2.51 6.38
N GLU A 146 18.19 -1.22 6.48
CA GLU A 146 17.75 -0.53 7.69
C GLU A 146 16.30 -0.92 8.10
N ASP A 147 15.51 -1.42 7.16
CA ASP A 147 14.16 -1.92 7.43
C ASP A 147 14.14 -3.30 8.10
N LEU A 148 15.26 -4.02 8.07
CA LEU A 148 15.36 -5.36 8.64
C LEU A 148 15.82 -5.31 10.10
N GLU A 149 15.45 -6.34 10.86
CA GLU A 149 16.02 -6.57 12.18
C GLU A 149 17.56 -6.70 12.10
N LYS A 150 18.29 -6.18 13.09
CA LYS A 150 19.75 -6.17 13.10
C LYS A 150 20.39 -7.53 12.75
N LYS A 151 19.81 -8.62 13.26
CA LYS A 151 20.27 -9.99 12.96
C LYS A 151 20.10 -10.41 11.50
N MET A 152 19.25 -9.71 10.72
CA MET A 152 18.96 -9.98 9.32
C MET A 152 19.67 -9.04 8.35
N GLN A 153 20.52 -8.13 8.84
CA GLN A 153 21.19 -7.12 8.02
C GLN A 153 22.48 -7.61 7.33
N THR A 154 22.64 -8.92 7.17
CA THR A 154 23.77 -9.52 6.45
C THR A 154 23.26 -10.46 5.36
N GLU A 155 24.00 -10.58 4.26
CA GLU A 155 23.64 -11.47 3.16
C GLU A 155 23.51 -12.93 3.62
N ALA A 156 24.46 -13.39 4.48
CA ALA A 156 24.43 -14.73 5.03
C ALA A 156 23.17 -15.02 5.87
N ALA A 157 22.68 -14.03 6.61
CA ALA A 157 21.46 -14.18 7.41
C ALA A 157 20.20 -14.21 6.53
N VAL A 158 20.13 -13.35 5.52
CA VAL A 158 19.01 -13.34 4.58
C VAL A 158 18.99 -14.63 3.75
N ALA A 159 20.12 -15.08 3.24
CA ALA A 159 20.21 -16.31 2.43
C ALA A 159 19.73 -17.57 3.16
N LYS A 160 19.84 -17.63 4.49
CA LYS A 160 19.33 -18.76 5.30
C LYS A 160 17.81 -18.86 5.29
N VAL A 161 17.09 -17.74 5.16
CA VAL A 161 15.60 -17.71 5.22
C VAL A 161 14.97 -17.46 3.86
N TYR A 162 15.72 -16.89 2.92
CA TYR A 162 15.27 -16.61 1.57
C TYR A 162 16.32 -17.10 0.56
N PRO A 163 16.24 -18.36 0.11
CA PRO A 163 17.25 -18.99 -0.75
C PRO A 163 17.10 -18.63 -2.23
N HIS A 164 16.58 -17.44 -2.53
CA HIS A 164 16.40 -16.94 -3.89
C HIS A 164 17.22 -15.65 -4.09
N LYS A 165 17.15 -15.08 -5.30
CA LYS A 165 17.87 -13.84 -5.60
C LYS A 165 17.38 -12.67 -4.76
N PHE A 166 18.27 -11.98 -4.09
CA PHE A 166 18.00 -10.74 -3.37
C PHE A 166 19.17 -9.77 -3.50
N LYS A 167 18.94 -8.52 -3.19
CA LYS A 167 19.94 -7.46 -3.16
C LYS A 167 19.59 -6.46 -2.06
N PHE A 168 20.58 -6.04 -1.27
CA PHE A 168 20.44 -4.85 -0.44
C PHE A 168 20.55 -3.60 -1.31
N VAL A 169 19.58 -2.72 -1.16
CA VAL A 169 19.43 -1.50 -1.96
C VAL A 169 18.98 -0.33 -1.09
N THR A 170 19.08 0.87 -1.63
CA THR A 170 18.53 2.08 -1.05
C THR A 170 17.06 2.26 -1.40
N GLU A 171 16.34 3.09 -0.64
CA GLU A 171 14.97 3.53 -0.97
C GLU A 171 14.89 4.16 -2.37
N LYS A 172 15.94 4.91 -2.76
CA LYS A 172 16.05 5.54 -4.08
C LYS A 172 16.12 4.48 -5.20
N GLU A 173 16.90 3.42 -5.05
CA GLU A 173 16.98 2.33 -6.04
C GLU A 173 15.63 1.61 -6.20
N ILE A 174 14.86 1.44 -5.10
CA ILE A 174 13.50 0.90 -5.18
C ILE A 174 12.58 1.86 -5.95
N SER A 175 12.61 3.16 -5.63
CA SER A 175 11.83 4.18 -6.35
C SER A 175 12.13 4.17 -7.84
N GLU A 176 13.41 4.14 -8.22
CA GLU A 176 13.84 4.09 -9.62
C GLU A 176 13.36 2.82 -10.33
N ALA A 177 13.46 1.66 -9.68
CA ALA A 177 12.96 0.39 -10.24
C ALA A 177 11.44 0.43 -10.46
N ILE A 178 10.68 1.01 -9.51
CA ILE A 178 9.24 1.23 -9.64
C ILE A 178 8.95 2.16 -10.82
N ASP A 179 9.63 3.29 -10.92
CA ASP A 179 9.40 4.30 -11.97
C ASP A 179 9.72 3.76 -13.37
N LYS A 180 10.77 2.95 -13.49
CA LYS A 180 11.14 2.25 -14.73
C LYS A 180 10.21 1.08 -15.06
N GLY A 181 9.40 0.62 -14.09
CA GLY A 181 8.54 -0.55 -14.27
C GLY A 181 9.31 -1.85 -14.43
N GLU A 182 10.40 -2.03 -13.71
CA GLU A 182 11.26 -3.24 -13.78
C GLU A 182 10.47 -4.49 -13.39
N LYS A 183 10.31 -5.43 -14.33
CA LYS A 183 9.46 -6.61 -14.16
C LYS A 183 10.11 -7.73 -13.35
N ASP A 184 11.44 -7.75 -13.29
CA ASP A 184 12.22 -8.80 -12.63
C ASP A 184 12.65 -8.43 -11.21
N VAL A 185 12.13 -7.32 -10.71
CA VAL A 185 12.34 -6.81 -9.35
C VAL A 185 11.06 -6.89 -8.55
N VAL A 186 11.19 -7.29 -7.30
CA VAL A 186 10.18 -7.16 -6.25
C VAL A 186 10.84 -6.53 -5.03
N PHE A 187 10.07 -5.88 -4.17
CA PHE A 187 10.62 -5.26 -2.98
C PHE A 187 9.82 -5.64 -1.73
N LEU A 188 10.49 -5.63 -0.59
CA LEU A 188 9.82 -5.80 0.70
C LEU A 188 9.18 -4.48 1.13
N HIS A 189 7.90 -4.52 1.46
CA HIS A 189 7.20 -3.40 2.07
C HIS A 189 7.02 -3.67 3.58
N LYS A 190 7.71 -2.87 4.39
CA LYS A 190 7.64 -2.96 5.85
C LYS A 190 6.44 -2.15 6.36
N VAL A 191 5.63 -2.75 7.21
CA VAL A 191 4.46 -2.13 7.86
C VAL A 191 4.64 -2.14 9.40
N GLY A 192 5.81 -2.18 9.89
CA GLY A 192 6.10 -2.24 11.31
C GLY A 192 6.66 -0.92 11.86
N PRO A 193 7.01 -0.89 13.15
CA PRO A 193 7.69 0.26 13.74
C PRO A 193 9.06 0.48 13.10
N GLU A 194 9.53 1.73 13.09
CA GLU A 194 10.87 2.08 12.58
C GLU A 194 11.98 1.35 13.35
N VAL A 195 11.78 1.17 14.65
CA VAL A 195 12.66 0.38 15.51
C VAL A 195 11.83 -0.70 16.18
N ALA A 196 12.29 -1.95 16.12
CA ALA A 196 11.64 -3.04 16.84
C ALA A 196 11.73 -2.77 18.35
N LYS A 197 10.71 -2.14 18.90
CA LYS A 197 10.49 -2.07 20.34
C LYS A 197 9.77 -3.36 20.76
N TYR A 198 10.49 -4.45 20.81
CA TYR A 198 10.10 -5.60 21.59
C TYR A 198 10.82 -5.48 22.94
N ASN A 199 10.11 -5.00 23.94
CA ASN A 199 10.42 -5.26 25.34
C ASN A 199 9.71 -6.55 25.74
#